data_c3f1a4dcb15fd5578fc4f3c0c7757854
#
_entry.id   c3f1a4dcb15fd5578fc4f3c0c7757854
#
_cell.length_a   1.000
_cell.length_b   1.000
_cell.length_c   1.000
_cell.angle_alpha   90.00
_cell.angle_beta   90.00
_cell.angle_gamma   90.00
#
_symmetry.space_group_name_H-M   'P 1'
#
loop_
_entity.id
_entity.type
_entity.pdbx_description
1 polymer ?
#
loop_
_entity_poly.entity_id
_entity_poly.type
_entity_poly.pdbx_seq_one_letter_code
_entity_poly.pdbx_strand_id
1 'polypeptide(L)'
;MGALFVSVITSPDNDKLKTIRKLQQKSWRTKLGLFSAEGEDLIHPGAEFILRSGIDVEPDLLDEVSTLGSGTRVIGVYKQRWADPEGDVLVYLNGVEDPGNVGAIIRSAHALADATVVLGPGCADPYSPKAVRASMGSIFKRPPASTTLDALDGQKVALDAHAGRDLGDVEFAKPVVLVMGSERGQLPEAERLERMRIPVHADSLNVAMAATVALYEVANRMAADG
;
A
#
# COMPACT_ATOMS: atom_id res chain seq x y z
N MET A 1 23.44 -29.45 23.12
CA MET A 1 22.60 -28.65 22.26
C MET A 1 21.29 -28.42 23.00
N GLY A 2 21.21 -27.33 23.77
CA GLY A 2 20.04 -27.03 24.63
C GLY A 2 18.89 -26.55 23.75
N ALA A 3 17.76 -27.26 23.72
CA ALA A 3 16.53 -26.76 23.17
C ALA A 3 16.11 -25.53 23.98
N LEU A 4 16.14 -24.36 23.38
CA LEU A 4 15.47 -23.17 23.91
C LEU A 4 13.98 -23.51 23.98
N PHE A 5 13.48 -23.85 25.16
CA PHE A 5 12.05 -23.89 25.42
C PHE A 5 11.51 -22.46 25.28
N VAL A 6 11.01 -22.12 24.12
CA VAL A 6 10.22 -20.89 23.96
C VAL A 6 8.94 -21.13 24.75
N SER A 7 8.82 -20.46 25.92
CA SER A 7 7.61 -20.56 26.71
C SER A 7 6.46 -19.90 25.94
N VAL A 8 5.37 -20.64 25.76
CA VAL A 8 4.13 -20.12 25.16
C VAL A 8 3.63 -18.93 25.98
N ILE A 9 3.26 -17.86 25.30
CA ILE A 9 2.67 -16.67 25.95
C ILE A 9 1.26 -17.04 26.42
N THR A 10 1.04 -16.96 27.74
CA THR A 10 -0.22 -17.27 28.43
C THR A 10 -0.82 -16.05 29.13
N SER A 11 -0.13 -14.91 29.13
CA SER A 11 -0.60 -13.69 29.77
C SER A 11 -1.00 -12.62 28.75
N PRO A 12 -2.19 -12.01 28.84
CA PRO A 12 -2.61 -10.91 28.01
C PRO A 12 -1.76 -9.64 28.21
N ASP A 13 -1.03 -9.58 29.32
CA ASP A 13 -0.13 -8.48 29.67
C ASP A 13 1.27 -8.57 29.03
N ASN A 14 1.51 -9.57 28.19
CA ASN A 14 2.77 -9.72 27.47
C ASN A 14 3.04 -8.50 26.56
N ASP A 15 4.29 -8.01 26.55
CA ASP A 15 4.68 -6.79 25.83
C ASP A 15 4.49 -6.91 24.31
N LYS A 16 4.66 -8.10 23.73
CA LYS A 16 4.42 -8.33 22.30
C LYS A 16 2.94 -8.16 21.95
N LEU A 17 2.03 -8.71 22.77
CA LEU A 17 0.58 -8.53 22.61
C LEU A 17 0.17 -7.07 22.80
N LYS A 18 0.71 -6.39 23.82
CA LYS A 18 0.50 -4.95 24.02
C LYS A 18 0.97 -4.14 22.82
N THR A 19 2.08 -4.52 22.20
CA THR A 19 2.59 -3.87 20.99
C THR A 19 1.63 -4.04 19.84
N ILE A 20 1.17 -5.26 19.56
CA ILE A 20 0.21 -5.51 18.46
C ILE A 20 -1.08 -4.70 18.67
N ARG A 21 -1.66 -4.67 19.88
CA ARG A 21 -2.83 -3.83 20.20
C ARG A 21 -2.58 -2.35 19.88
N LYS A 22 -1.43 -1.80 20.25
CA LYS A 22 -1.06 -0.41 19.94
C LYS A 22 -0.97 -0.17 18.44
N LEU A 23 -0.43 -1.11 17.67
CA LEU A 23 -0.26 -0.99 16.23
C LEU A 23 -1.58 -0.96 15.44
N GLN A 24 -2.73 -1.23 16.05
CA GLN A 24 -4.04 -0.98 15.44
C GLN A 24 -4.31 0.52 15.23
N GLN A 25 -3.66 1.40 16.02
CA GLN A 25 -3.82 2.86 15.93
C GLN A 25 -2.68 3.50 15.13
N LYS A 26 -3.02 4.41 14.20
CA LYS A 26 -2.04 5.14 13.35
C LYS A 26 -0.99 5.86 14.18
N SER A 27 -1.42 6.54 15.27
CA SER A 27 -0.51 7.30 16.15
C SER A 27 0.61 6.44 16.73
N TRP A 28 0.30 5.20 17.12
CA TRP A 28 1.29 4.28 17.64
C TRP A 28 2.18 3.69 16.55
N ARG A 29 1.64 3.39 15.35
CA ARG A 29 2.46 2.96 14.22
C ARG A 29 3.50 4.02 13.86
N THR A 30 3.07 5.28 13.77
CA THR A 30 3.98 6.40 13.50
C THR A 30 5.02 6.58 14.61
N LYS A 31 4.61 6.50 15.89
CA LYS A 31 5.51 6.68 17.02
C LYS A 31 6.57 5.58 17.13
N LEU A 32 6.19 4.34 16.87
CA LEU A 32 7.05 3.17 16.98
C LEU A 32 7.82 2.87 15.67
N GLY A 33 7.37 3.40 14.54
CA GLY A 33 7.90 3.06 13.22
C GLY A 33 7.64 1.59 12.86
N LEU A 34 6.58 0.98 13.45
CA LEU A 34 6.25 -0.44 13.29
C LEU A 34 4.86 -0.61 12.70
N PHE A 35 4.61 -1.79 12.14
CA PHE A 35 3.28 -2.23 11.72
C PHE A 35 3.14 -3.74 11.91
N SER A 36 1.90 -4.23 11.93
CA SER A 36 1.57 -5.64 12.00
C SER A 36 1.06 -6.16 10.64
N ALA A 37 1.43 -7.39 10.33
CA ALA A 37 0.89 -8.14 9.20
C ALA A 37 0.30 -9.45 9.71
N GLU A 38 -0.94 -9.75 9.32
CA GLU A 38 -1.71 -10.89 9.80
C GLU A 38 -2.00 -11.85 8.65
N GLY A 39 -1.70 -13.12 8.85
CA GLY A 39 -1.88 -14.20 7.87
C GLY A 39 -0.57 -14.79 7.38
N GLU A 40 -0.61 -16.08 7.05
CA GLU A 40 0.56 -16.86 6.63
C GLU A 40 1.21 -16.29 5.37
N ASP A 41 0.39 -15.78 4.43
CA ASP A 41 0.84 -15.18 3.16
C ASP A 41 1.57 -13.83 3.33
N LEU A 42 1.48 -13.24 4.54
CA LEU A 42 2.08 -11.94 4.84
C LEU A 42 3.29 -12.05 5.78
N ILE A 43 3.70 -13.27 6.12
CA ILE A 43 4.91 -13.46 6.93
C ILE A 43 6.14 -13.36 6.03
N HIS A 44 6.98 -12.38 6.33
CA HIS A 44 8.14 -12.02 5.54
C HIS A 44 9.43 -12.10 6.39
N PRO A 45 10.60 -12.39 5.82
CA PRO A 45 11.87 -12.24 6.52
C PRO A 45 12.09 -10.82 7.05
N GLY A 46 12.72 -10.69 8.23
CA GLY A 46 13.02 -9.39 8.85
C GLY A 46 11.96 -8.88 9.81
N ALA A 47 11.06 -9.75 10.29
CA ALA A 47 10.17 -9.41 11.40
C ALA A 47 10.94 -9.09 12.67
N GLU A 48 10.49 -8.07 13.42
CA GLU A 48 10.97 -7.82 14.78
C GLU A 48 10.58 -8.98 15.70
N PHE A 49 9.39 -9.52 15.50
CA PHE A 49 8.93 -10.78 16.07
C PHE A 49 7.73 -11.33 15.32
N ILE A 50 7.49 -12.63 15.49
CA ILE A 50 6.33 -13.34 14.96
C ILE A 50 5.67 -14.06 16.13
N LEU A 51 4.34 -14.06 16.17
CA LEU A 51 3.53 -14.85 17.09
C LEU A 51 2.65 -15.82 16.31
N ARG A 52 2.81 -17.12 16.57
CA ARG A 52 2.00 -18.19 15.97
C ARG A 52 1.06 -18.76 17.01
N SER A 53 -0.19 -18.90 16.64
CA SER A 53 -1.24 -19.48 17.46
C SER A 53 -0.90 -20.91 17.88
N GLY A 54 -1.00 -21.20 19.17
CA GLY A 54 -0.71 -22.53 19.73
C GLY A 54 0.77 -22.93 19.77
N ILE A 55 1.69 -22.07 19.28
CA ILE A 55 3.14 -22.29 19.29
C ILE A 55 3.85 -21.24 20.14
N ASP A 56 3.68 -19.97 19.77
CA ASP A 56 4.33 -18.84 20.45
C ASP A 56 3.39 -18.19 21.49
N VAL A 57 2.08 -18.33 21.31
CA VAL A 57 1.03 -17.71 22.11
C VAL A 57 -0.24 -18.56 22.13
N GLU A 58 -1.01 -18.52 23.22
CA GLU A 58 -2.33 -19.15 23.31
C GLU A 58 -3.28 -18.58 22.22
N PRO A 59 -4.09 -19.43 21.56
CA PRO A 59 -4.96 -19.02 20.45
C PRO A 59 -5.86 -17.84 20.79
N ASP A 60 -6.55 -17.90 21.92
CA ASP A 60 -7.50 -16.86 22.35
C ASP A 60 -6.82 -15.51 22.54
N LEU A 61 -5.59 -15.47 23.04
CA LEU A 61 -4.81 -14.23 23.21
C LEU A 61 -4.37 -13.62 21.88
N LEU A 62 -4.09 -14.47 20.87
CA LEU A 62 -3.76 -13.96 19.55
C LEU A 62 -5.01 -13.42 18.85
N ASP A 63 -6.15 -14.09 18.99
CA ASP A 63 -7.43 -13.63 18.46
C ASP A 63 -7.88 -12.30 19.05
N GLU A 64 -7.65 -12.06 20.36
CA GLU A 64 -7.96 -10.78 21.01
C GLU A 64 -7.19 -9.58 20.42
N VAL A 65 -5.99 -9.79 19.89
CA VAL A 65 -5.16 -8.72 19.31
C VAL A 65 -5.23 -8.66 17.79
N SER A 66 -5.93 -9.59 17.17
CA SER A 66 -6.15 -9.66 15.73
C SER A 66 -7.16 -8.62 15.26
N THR A 67 -7.00 -8.15 14.04
CA THR A 67 -7.98 -7.34 13.31
C THR A 67 -8.89 -8.19 12.42
N LEU A 68 -8.61 -9.50 12.30
CA LEU A 68 -9.40 -10.46 11.54
C LEU A 68 -10.53 -11.12 12.35
N GLY A 69 -10.46 -11.00 13.68
CA GLY A 69 -11.33 -11.73 14.59
C GLY A 69 -10.76 -13.12 14.92
N SER A 70 -11.63 -14.11 15.09
CA SER A 70 -11.24 -15.46 15.49
C SER A 70 -10.52 -16.25 14.39
N GLY A 71 -9.63 -17.16 14.79
CA GLY A 71 -8.94 -18.08 13.90
C GLY A 71 -7.66 -17.53 13.29
N THR A 72 -7.10 -16.44 13.84
CA THR A 72 -5.82 -15.90 13.43
C THR A 72 -4.69 -16.88 13.75
N ARG A 73 -3.94 -17.30 12.72
CA ARG A 73 -2.87 -18.28 12.88
C ARG A 73 -1.53 -17.67 13.19
N VAL A 74 -1.27 -16.48 12.66
CA VAL A 74 0.03 -15.82 12.79
C VAL A 74 -0.07 -14.32 12.62
N ILE A 75 0.70 -13.58 13.44
CA ILE A 75 0.90 -12.13 13.31
C ILE A 75 2.41 -11.87 13.35
N GLY A 76 2.92 -11.17 12.34
CA GLY A 76 4.28 -10.64 12.30
C GLY A 76 4.29 -9.13 12.56
N VAL A 77 5.30 -8.63 13.26
CA VAL A 77 5.54 -7.19 13.46
C VAL A 77 6.83 -6.80 12.76
N TYR A 78 6.77 -5.69 12.02
CA TYR A 78 7.83 -5.24 11.11
C TYR A 78 8.08 -3.75 11.25
N LYS A 79 9.31 -3.32 10.92
CA LYS A 79 9.62 -1.89 10.76
C LYS A 79 8.98 -1.32 9.50
N GLN A 80 8.41 -0.12 9.61
CA GLN A 80 8.00 0.64 8.43
C GLN A 80 9.23 1.00 7.60
N ARG A 81 9.09 0.88 6.29
CA ARG A 81 10.12 1.28 5.32
C ARG A 81 9.50 2.26 4.36
N TRP A 82 10.18 3.36 4.12
CA TRP A 82 9.79 4.36 3.14
C TRP A 82 10.83 4.40 2.04
N ALA A 83 10.38 4.38 0.79
CA ALA A 83 11.24 4.50 -0.37
C ALA A 83 11.45 5.97 -0.73
N ASP A 84 12.50 6.26 -1.47
CA ASP A 84 12.60 7.49 -2.22
C ASP A 84 11.64 7.43 -3.43
N PRO A 85 11.04 8.57 -3.83
CA PRO A 85 10.10 8.61 -4.94
C PRO A 85 10.82 8.59 -6.30
N GLU A 86 11.46 7.47 -6.61
CA GLU A 86 12.29 7.27 -7.78
C GLU A 86 11.78 6.11 -8.64
N GLY A 87 12.10 6.13 -9.93
CA GLY A 87 11.80 5.10 -10.91
C GLY A 87 11.18 5.65 -12.19
N ASP A 88 11.08 4.79 -13.20
CA ASP A 88 10.50 5.15 -14.51
C ASP A 88 8.99 5.41 -14.42
N VAL A 89 8.31 4.74 -13.47
CA VAL A 89 6.87 4.86 -13.23
C VAL A 89 6.60 5.13 -11.75
N LEU A 90 5.86 6.20 -11.49
CA LEU A 90 5.38 6.56 -10.16
C LEU A 90 3.86 6.62 -10.17
N VAL A 91 3.22 6.27 -9.05
CA VAL A 91 1.78 6.43 -8.85
C VAL A 91 1.54 7.36 -7.68
N TYR A 92 1.20 8.61 -7.96
CA TYR A 92 0.91 9.62 -6.94
C TYR A 92 -0.56 9.55 -6.53
N LEU A 93 -0.80 9.40 -5.23
CA LEU A 93 -2.13 9.36 -4.64
C LEU A 93 -2.45 10.68 -3.96
N ASN A 94 -3.57 11.31 -4.31
CA ASN A 94 -4.05 12.55 -3.69
C ASN A 94 -5.40 12.32 -3.01
N GLY A 95 -5.43 12.27 -1.68
CA GLY A 95 -6.67 12.12 -0.92
C GLY A 95 -7.36 10.75 -1.08
N VAL A 96 -6.62 9.68 -1.34
CA VAL A 96 -7.18 8.31 -1.37
C VAL A 96 -7.36 7.83 0.08
N GLU A 97 -8.57 7.98 0.60
CA GLU A 97 -8.87 7.81 2.03
C GLU A 97 -9.14 6.35 2.44
N ASP A 98 -9.52 5.46 1.50
CA ASP A 98 -9.72 4.04 1.83
C ASP A 98 -8.39 3.28 1.83
N PRO A 99 -7.99 2.68 2.97
CA PRO A 99 -6.73 1.95 3.06
C PRO A 99 -6.71 0.67 2.21
N GLY A 100 -7.87 0.11 1.88
CA GLY A 100 -7.96 -1.02 0.95
C GLY A 100 -7.55 -0.61 -0.47
N ASN A 101 -8.00 0.57 -0.92
CA ASN A 101 -7.60 1.13 -2.21
C ASN A 101 -6.09 1.42 -2.24
N VAL A 102 -5.54 2.04 -1.19
CA VAL A 102 -4.09 2.29 -1.09
C VAL A 102 -3.30 0.98 -1.19
N GLY A 103 -3.68 -0.05 -0.43
CA GLY A 103 -3.01 -1.36 -0.49
C GLY A 103 -3.14 -2.06 -1.85
N ALA A 104 -4.33 -2.00 -2.47
CA ALA A 104 -4.55 -2.57 -3.80
C ALA A 104 -3.71 -1.87 -4.88
N ILE A 105 -3.57 -0.53 -4.79
CA ILE A 105 -2.71 0.22 -5.71
C ILE A 105 -1.23 -0.16 -5.52
N ILE A 106 -0.75 -0.29 -4.27
CA ILE A 106 0.62 -0.77 -4.00
C ILE A 106 0.85 -2.14 -4.63
N ARG A 107 -0.15 -3.04 -4.54
CA ARG A 107 -0.08 -4.36 -5.16
C ARG A 107 0.01 -4.28 -6.68
N SER A 108 -0.86 -3.51 -7.33
CA SER A 108 -0.88 -3.35 -8.79
C SER A 108 0.38 -2.67 -9.31
N ALA A 109 0.87 -1.64 -8.61
CA ALA A 109 2.08 -0.91 -8.97
C ALA A 109 3.31 -1.83 -8.99
N HIS A 110 3.51 -2.62 -7.93
CA HIS A 110 4.58 -3.61 -7.88
C HIS A 110 4.41 -4.69 -8.95
N ALA A 111 3.19 -5.24 -9.12
CA ALA A 111 2.98 -6.39 -9.99
C ALA A 111 3.08 -6.08 -11.49
N LEU A 112 2.66 -4.88 -11.93
CA LEU A 112 2.54 -4.54 -13.34
C LEU A 112 3.71 -3.72 -13.89
N ALA A 113 4.28 -2.82 -13.09
CA ALA A 113 5.26 -1.85 -13.58
C ALA A 113 6.47 -1.68 -12.66
N ASP A 114 6.59 -2.50 -11.60
CA ASP A 114 7.58 -2.30 -10.52
C ASP A 114 7.64 -0.83 -10.04
N ALA A 115 6.48 -0.16 -10.04
CA ALA A 115 6.33 1.26 -9.78
C ALA A 115 6.30 1.58 -8.28
N THR A 116 6.79 2.77 -7.92
CA THR A 116 6.70 3.29 -6.55
C THR A 116 5.39 4.06 -6.36
N VAL A 117 4.62 3.71 -5.33
CA VAL A 117 3.43 4.46 -4.91
C VAL A 117 3.86 5.60 -4.00
N VAL A 118 3.47 6.82 -4.35
CA VAL A 118 3.80 8.04 -3.62
C VAL A 118 2.52 8.59 -2.98
N LEU A 119 2.54 8.73 -1.68
CA LEU A 119 1.41 9.24 -0.90
C LEU A 119 1.50 10.75 -0.75
N GLY A 120 0.54 11.44 -1.32
CA GLY A 120 0.27 12.85 -1.11
C GLY A 120 -0.64 13.11 0.11
N PRO A 121 -1.08 14.36 0.29
CA PRO A 121 -1.95 14.74 1.39
C PRO A 121 -3.27 13.98 1.40
N GLY A 122 -3.83 13.74 2.61
CA GLY A 122 -5.15 13.14 2.78
C GLY A 122 -5.25 11.64 2.52
N CYS A 123 -4.14 10.97 2.19
CA CYS A 123 -4.17 9.53 1.96
C CYS A 123 -4.25 8.72 3.26
N ALA A 124 -4.91 7.56 3.15
CA ALA A 124 -4.89 6.57 4.21
C ALA A 124 -3.48 6.09 4.49
N ASP A 125 -3.28 5.60 5.72
CA ASP A 125 -2.01 5.02 6.15
C ASP A 125 -1.74 3.69 5.43
N PRO A 126 -0.67 3.57 4.63
CA PRO A 126 -0.33 2.35 3.89
C PRO A 126 0.05 1.20 4.82
N TYR A 127 0.42 1.50 6.06
CA TYR A 127 0.78 0.52 7.09
C TYR A 127 -0.38 0.16 8.02
N SER A 128 -1.60 0.62 7.73
CA SER A 128 -2.79 0.14 8.43
C SER A 128 -3.02 -1.36 8.14
N PRO A 129 -3.59 -2.14 9.08
CA PRO A 129 -3.83 -3.57 8.86
C PRO A 129 -4.61 -3.88 7.57
N LYS A 130 -5.59 -3.02 7.22
CA LYS A 130 -6.39 -3.16 5.99
C LYS A 130 -5.53 -2.94 4.73
N ALA A 131 -4.67 -1.92 4.71
CA ALA A 131 -3.80 -1.64 3.56
C ALA A 131 -2.71 -2.71 3.39
N VAL A 132 -2.08 -3.12 4.48
CA VAL A 132 -1.06 -4.19 4.47
C VAL A 132 -1.65 -5.47 3.89
N ARG A 133 -2.83 -5.86 4.33
CA ARG A 133 -3.52 -7.05 3.80
C ARG A 133 -3.85 -6.90 2.32
N ALA A 134 -4.42 -5.76 1.91
CA ALA A 134 -4.77 -5.52 0.52
C ALA A 134 -3.55 -5.50 -0.40
N SER A 135 -2.37 -5.15 0.11
CA SER A 135 -1.12 -5.16 -0.65
C SER A 135 -0.59 -6.56 -0.95
N MET A 136 -1.08 -7.61 -0.27
CA MET A 136 -0.67 -9.01 -0.46
C MET A 136 0.86 -9.18 -0.50
N GLY A 137 1.56 -8.53 0.46
CA GLY A 137 3.01 -8.60 0.58
C GLY A 137 3.80 -7.64 -0.32
N SER A 138 3.17 -6.96 -1.27
CA SER A 138 3.85 -6.00 -2.15
C SER A 138 4.48 -4.84 -1.38
N ILE A 139 3.92 -4.44 -0.25
CA ILE A 139 4.46 -3.39 0.63
C ILE A 139 5.87 -3.71 1.17
N PHE A 140 6.24 -4.99 1.28
CA PHE A 140 7.59 -5.42 1.67
C PHE A 140 8.58 -5.35 0.52
N LYS A 141 8.10 -5.54 -0.72
CA LYS A 141 8.90 -5.56 -1.95
C LYS A 141 9.12 -4.16 -2.49
N ARG A 142 8.05 -3.38 -2.54
CA ARG A 142 8.00 -2.00 -3.01
C ARG A 142 7.38 -1.11 -1.92
N PRO A 143 8.17 -0.66 -0.95
CA PRO A 143 7.69 0.27 0.07
C PRO A 143 7.18 1.56 -0.57
N PRO A 144 6.12 2.19 -0.02
CA PRO A 144 5.64 3.47 -0.53
C PRO A 144 6.60 4.62 -0.20
N ALA A 145 6.51 5.69 -0.97
CA ALA A 145 7.12 6.98 -0.69
C ALA A 145 6.06 7.98 -0.19
N SER A 146 6.50 9.12 0.34
CA SER A 146 5.61 10.22 0.73
C SER A 146 6.26 11.56 0.42
N THR A 147 5.63 12.33 -0.47
CA THR A 147 6.03 13.70 -0.82
C THR A 147 4.88 14.44 -1.48
N THR A 148 5.09 15.69 -1.90
CA THR A 148 4.13 16.47 -2.69
C THR A 148 4.28 16.19 -4.18
N LEU A 149 3.22 16.43 -4.97
CA LEU A 149 3.27 16.23 -6.43
C LEU A 149 4.31 17.12 -7.11
N ASP A 150 4.50 18.34 -6.60
CA ASP A 150 5.44 19.31 -7.18
C ASP A 150 6.91 18.92 -6.99
N ALA A 151 7.19 18.08 -5.99
CA ALA A 151 8.53 17.54 -5.76
C ALA A 151 8.87 16.35 -6.69
N LEU A 152 7.93 15.90 -7.51
CA LEU A 152 8.13 14.81 -8.46
C LEU A 152 8.46 15.37 -9.85
N ASP A 153 9.54 14.88 -10.42
CA ASP A 153 9.89 15.14 -11.81
C ASP A 153 9.15 14.21 -12.77
N GLY A 154 9.08 14.63 -14.04
CA GLY A 154 8.53 13.81 -15.12
C GLY A 154 7.16 14.25 -15.63
N GLN A 155 6.63 13.45 -16.56
CA GLN A 155 5.32 13.65 -17.16
C GLN A 155 4.22 13.31 -16.15
N LYS A 156 3.34 14.26 -15.84
CA LYS A 156 2.24 14.07 -14.90
C LYS A 156 0.94 13.81 -15.64
N VAL A 157 0.43 12.57 -15.54
CA VAL A 157 -0.81 12.11 -16.18
C VAL A 157 -1.86 11.79 -15.12
N ALA A 158 -2.88 12.65 -15.01
CA ALA A 158 -3.97 12.46 -14.06
C ALA A 158 -5.14 11.71 -14.69
N LEU A 159 -5.70 10.77 -13.95
CA LEU A 159 -6.92 10.09 -14.33
C LEU A 159 -8.13 10.91 -13.88
N ASP A 160 -8.89 11.37 -14.85
CA ASP A 160 -10.11 12.18 -14.69
C ASP A 160 -11.21 11.59 -15.58
N ALA A 161 -12.28 11.10 -14.97
CA ALA A 161 -13.40 10.49 -15.70
C ALA A 161 -14.06 11.45 -16.70
N HIS A 162 -13.91 12.77 -16.49
CA HIS A 162 -14.50 13.81 -17.33
C HIS A 162 -13.51 14.44 -18.34
N ALA A 163 -12.28 13.91 -18.45
CA ALA A 163 -11.31 14.40 -19.40
C ALA A 163 -11.78 14.19 -20.85
N GLY A 164 -11.38 15.10 -21.74
CA GLY A 164 -11.72 15.03 -23.16
C GLY A 164 -10.81 14.12 -24.00
N ARG A 165 -9.68 13.63 -23.42
CA ARG A 165 -8.71 12.77 -24.08
C ARG A 165 -8.65 11.41 -23.41
N ASP A 166 -8.48 10.37 -24.19
CA ASP A 166 -8.39 9.00 -23.71
C ASP A 166 -6.94 8.65 -23.29
N LEU A 167 -6.78 7.86 -22.24
CA LEU A 167 -5.48 7.38 -21.78
C LEU A 167 -4.71 6.64 -22.87
N GLY A 168 -5.46 5.95 -23.74
CA GLY A 168 -4.93 5.27 -24.91
C GLY A 168 -4.23 6.18 -25.94
N ASP A 169 -4.43 7.48 -25.91
CA ASP A 169 -3.82 8.46 -26.84
C ASP A 169 -2.57 9.15 -26.28
N VAL A 170 -2.12 8.75 -25.06
CA VAL A 170 -0.95 9.37 -24.42
C VAL A 170 0.34 8.76 -24.97
N GLU A 171 1.29 9.60 -25.33
CA GLU A 171 2.69 9.19 -25.50
C GLU A 171 3.39 9.33 -24.14
N PHE A 172 3.81 8.21 -23.55
CA PHE A 172 4.43 8.21 -22.24
C PHE A 172 5.92 8.53 -22.30
N ALA A 173 6.36 9.54 -21.53
CA ALA A 173 7.76 9.93 -21.38
C ALA A 173 8.25 9.63 -19.97
N LYS A 174 9.39 8.96 -19.86
CA LYS A 174 10.01 8.62 -18.55
C LYS A 174 10.70 9.83 -17.90
N PRO A 175 10.60 9.96 -16.59
CA PRO A 175 9.69 9.24 -15.70
C PRO A 175 8.24 9.69 -15.89
N VAL A 176 7.28 8.75 -15.77
CA VAL A 176 5.85 9.06 -15.80
C VAL A 176 5.27 8.99 -14.39
N VAL A 177 4.48 9.98 -14.02
CA VAL A 177 3.75 10.07 -12.74
C VAL A 177 2.26 9.94 -13.03
N LEU A 178 1.68 8.77 -12.75
CA LEU A 178 0.24 8.58 -12.78
C LEU A 178 -0.38 9.22 -11.55
N VAL A 179 -1.26 10.20 -11.72
CA VAL A 179 -1.88 10.94 -10.62
C VAL A 179 -3.30 10.45 -10.40
N MET A 180 -3.54 9.91 -9.22
CA MET A 180 -4.84 9.40 -8.78
C MET A 180 -5.47 10.37 -7.80
N GLY A 181 -6.66 10.88 -8.11
CA GLY A 181 -7.43 11.74 -7.23
C GLY A 181 -8.21 10.97 -6.17
N SER A 182 -8.81 11.72 -5.24
CA SER A 182 -9.75 11.18 -4.25
C SER A 182 -10.98 10.56 -4.93
N GLU A 183 -11.72 9.72 -4.20
CA GLU A 183 -12.99 9.13 -4.67
C GLU A 183 -14.05 10.20 -5.03
N ARG A 184 -13.88 11.42 -4.55
CA ARG A 184 -14.72 12.58 -4.88
C ARG A 184 -14.21 13.36 -6.10
N GLY A 185 -13.26 12.82 -6.85
CA GLY A 185 -12.73 13.39 -8.08
C GLY A 185 -11.84 14.62 -7.89
N GLN A 186 -11.36 14.88 -6.67
CA GLN A 186 -10.45 16.00 -6.44
C GLN A 186 -9.04 15.64 -6.89
N LEU A 187 -8.62 16.24 -8.00
CA LEU A 187 -7.25 16.19 -8.47
C LEU A 187 -6.47 17.37 -7.88
N PRO A 188 -5.16 17.20 -7.63
CA PRO A 188 -4.32 18.31 -7.21
C PRO A 188 -4.21 19.34 -8.32
N GLU A 189 -4.08 20.62 -7.95
CA GLU A 189 -3.64 21.65 -8.88
C GLU A 189 -2.13 21.49 -9.05
N ALA A 190 -1.69 21.27 -10.29
CA ALA A 190 -0.27 21.21 -10.62
C ALA A 190 -0.05 21.76 -12.02
N GLU A 191 1.08 22.42 -12.24
CA GLU A 191 1.52 22.82 -13.55
C GLU A 191 1.75 21.59 -14.45
N ARG A 192 1.32 21.68 -15.72
CA ARG A 192 1.49 20.62 -16.75
C ARG A 192 0.84 19.27 -16.40
N LEU A 193 -0.26 19.28 -15.65
CA LEU A 193 -1.02 18.08 -15.38
C LEU A 193 -1.90 17.73 -16.59
N GLU A 194 -1.52 16.68 -17.31
CA GLU A 194 -2.32 16.15 -18.41
C GLU A 194 -3.48 15.33 -17.83
N ARG A 195 -4.72 15.68 -18.20
CA ARG A 195 -5.91 14.94 -17.74
C ARG A 195 -6.39 13.98 -18.80
N MET A 196 -6.50 12.70 -18.43
CA MET A 196 -6.88 11.61 -19.31
C MET A 196 -7.97 10.77 -18.67
N ARG A 197 -8.86 10.24 -19.48
CA ARG A 197 -9.88 9.29 -19.03
C ARG A 197 -9.57 7.88 -19.48
N ILE A 198 -10.07 6.92 -18.73
CA ILE A 198 -10.21 5.54 -19.17
C ILE A 198 -11.61 5.43 -19.79
N PRO A 199 -11.77 5.08 -21.09
CA PRO A 199 -13.08 4.89 -21.68
C PRO A 199 -13.83 3.75 -21.00
N VAL A 200 -14.96 4.06 -20.38
CA VAL A 200 -15.82 3.09 -19.69
C VAL A 200 -17.29 3.40 -19.97
N HIS A 201 -18.16 2.40 -19.79
CA HIS A 201 -19.62 2.58 -19.96
C HIS A 201 -20.31 3.12 -18.69
N ALA A 202 -19.61 3.12 -17.55
CA ALA A 202 -20.09 3.68 -16.28
C ALA A 202 -19.55 5.10 -16.08
N ASP A 203 -20.10 5.83 -15.08
CA ASP A 203 -19.67 7.19 -14.77
C ASP A 203 -18.21 7.26 -14.31
N SER A 204 -17.74 6.24 -13.57
CA SER A 204 -16.36 6.15 -13.09
C SER A 204 -15.99 4.73 -12.69
N LEU A 205 -14.68 4.50 -12.48
CA LEU A 205 -14.11 3.30 -11.88
C LEU A 205 -13.71 3.59 -10.42
N ASN A 206 -13.69 2.54 -9.61
CA ASN A 206 -12.98 2.58 -8.33
C ASN A 206 -11.51 3.00 -8.56
N VAL A 207 -10.96 3.83 -7.67
CA VAL A 207 -9.62 4.42 -7.85
C VAL A 207 -8.51 3.37 -7.98
N ALA A 208 -8.59 2.25 -7.26
CA ALA A 208 -7.59 1.18 -7.39
C ALA A 208 -7.74 0.42 -8.71
N MET A 209 -8.97 0.24 -9.21
CA MET A 209 -9.21 -0.35 -10.53
C MET A 209 -8.70 0.56 -11.64
N ALA A 210 -8.98 1.86 -11.56
CA ALA A 210 -8.46 2.85 -12.51
C ALA A 210 -6.93 2.87 -12.53
N ALA A 211 -6.28 2.87 -11.35
CA ALA A 211 -4.84 2.78 -11.23
C ALA A 211 -4.28 1.51 -11.86
N THR A 212 -4.95 0.36 -11.67
CA THR A 212 -4.53 -0.93 -12.26
C THR A 212 -4.57 -0.90 -13.78
N VAL A 213 -5.64 -0.34 -14.37
CA VAL A 213 -5.78 -0.19 -15.84
C VAL A 213 -4.70 0.74 -16.38
N ALA A 214 -4.47 1.88 -15.73
CA ALA A 214 -3.44 2.83 -16.15
C ALA A 214 -2.02 2.24 -16.06
N LEU A 215 -1.72 1.52 -14.99
CA LEU A 215 -0.43 0.84 -14.83
C LEU A 215 -0.21 -0.23 -15.92
N TYR A 216 -1.25 -0.98 -16.27
CA TYR A 216 -1.18 -1.96 -17.34
C TYR A 216 -0.90 -1.28 -18.70
N GLU A 217 -1.58 -0.18 -18.99
CA GLU A 217 -1.39 0.59 -20.23
C GLU A 217 0.04 1.15 -20.32
N VAL A 218 0.52 1.78 -19.26
CA VAL A 218 1.91 2.31 -19.19
C VAL A 218 2.92 1.19 -19.36
N ALA A 219 2.78 0.08 -18.63
CA ALA A 219 3.73 -1.03 -18.69
C ALA A 219 3.83 -1.63 -20.09
N ASN A 220 2.68 -1.84 -20.78
CA ASN A 220 2.65 -2.40 -22.12
C ASN A 220 3.32 -1.48 -23.15
N ARG A 221 3.07 -0.18 -23.08
CA ARG A 221 3.65 0.77 -24.05
C ARG A 221 5.14 0.98 -23.83
N MET A 222 5.56 1.12 -22.57
CA MET A 222 6.98 1.26 -22.25
C MET A 222 7.80 0.01 -22.58
N ALA A 223 7.16 -1.18 -22.60
CA ALA A 223 7.82 -2.41 -23.06
C ALA A 223 7.92 -2.51 -24.58
N ALA A 224 7.04 -1.83 -25.33
CA ALA A 224 7.07 -1.83 -26.80
C ALA A 224 8.14 -0.88 -27.38
N ASP A 225 8.57 0.12 -26.60
CA ASP A 225 9.55 1.15 -26.99
C ASP A 225 11.00 0.80 -26.61
N GLY A 226 11.23 -0.35 -25.99
CA GLY A 226 12.56 -0.83 -25.53
C GLY A 226 12.97 -2.12 -26.18
#